data_33226cbfdeab772994aa83532161528a
#
_entry.id   33226cbfdeab772994aa83532161528a
#
_cell.length_a   1.000
_cell.length_b   1.000
_cell.length_c   1.000
_cell.angle_alpha   90.00
_cell.angle_beta   90.00
_cell.angle_gamma   90.00
#
_symmetry.space_group_name_H-M   'P 1'
#
loop_
_entity.id
_entity.type
_entity.pdbx_description
1 polymer ?
#
loop_
_entity_poly.entity_id
_entity_poly.type
_entity_poly.pdbx_seq_one_letter_code
_entity_poly.pdbx_strand_id
1 'polypeptide(L)'
;MNRRLIAISSAIISLMTISCTNDAGVVEGDKVAEAEAILEHKLVGNTIDKCKEGTLLLFLEEEAIARIDKGDIEGIKHEMFNGREVTAFEPAVVMPKNETLARELGLHRWYAVSFDKSIPVEKFAKEIAPSRHITAIEYNTAVTLASDFKARPFNASDYAATRATQNDIPYDDVYASYQWNLSNSGDKSIANTARKGADIGVVDAWKLCAGTPDVVVAVIDAAVKYTHPDLAASMWVNEAELNGIPGVDDDGNKYVDDIYGYNFSTDGYSNGQINWMIEGESGHGTHVAGIVAAVNNNGIGVSSVAGGSGNGDGVRIMGCQVFEGTYAASDREISNAIIYAADNGACIAQCSYGYDPSSYSSDNAYINDCPLEYKALQYFTAPENCNHPAIGANLAIFASGNETASNAGYPGALPICISVTAYGPDYLPTGYTNYGRGCNIAAPGGDYSIGAQNSSNASQILSTCINEVAGSDYVWMDGTSMACPHVSGVAA
;
A
#
# COMPACT_ATOMS: atom_id res chain seq x y z
N MET A 1 5.08 28.45 16.22
CA MET A 1 5.72 29.73 15.86
C MET A 1 6.69 29.47 14.72
N ASN A 2 6.59 30.24 13.67
CA ASN A 2 7.28 30.17 12.37
C ASN A 2 6.80 29.07 11.40
N ARG A 3 5.71 29.38 10.73
CA ARG A 3 5.32 28.79 9.45
C ARG A 3 6.38 29.20 8.39
N ARG A 4 7.09 28.25 7.83
CA ARG A 4 7.79 28.43 6.56
C ARG A 4 6.98 27.73 5.48
N LEU A 5 6.18 28.50 4.76
CA LEU A 5 5.68 28.13 3.45
C LEU A 5 6.89 27.90 2.54
N ILE A 6 6.97 26.70 1.97
CA ILE A 6 7.86 26.46 0.83
C ILE A 6 7.12 27.00 -0.39
N ALA A 7 7.48 28.22 -0.75
CA ALA A 7 7.06 28.81 -2.00
C ALA A 7 7.84 28.13 -3.14
N ILE A 8 7.12 27.50 -4.05
CA ILE A 8 7.66 27.12 -5.36
C ILE A 8 8.03 28.43 -6.06
N SER A 9 9.33 28.64 -6.24
CA SER A 9 9.87 29.83 -6.91
C SER A 9 9.43 29.81 -8.37
N SER A 10 8.53 30.71 -8.72
CA SER A 10 8.25 31.06 -10.12
C SER A 10 9.51 31.70 -10.71
N ALA A 11 10.31 30.91 -11.39
CA ALA A 11 11.35 31.43 -12.25
C ALA A 11 10.69 32.00 -13.52
N ILE A 12 10.46 33.29 -13.52
CA ILE A 12 10.09 34.04 -14.74
C ILE A 12 11.33 34.09 -15.62
N ILE A 13 11.37 33.26 -16.66
CA ILE A 13 12.33 33.41 -17.74
C ILE A 13 11.72 34.33 -18.78
N SER A 14 12.36 35.46 -18.94
CA SER A 14 12.10 36.49 -19.93
C SER A 14 12.21 35.92 -21.34
N LEU A 15 11.08 35.77 -22.05
CA LEU A 15 11.10 35.49 -23.47
C LEU A 15 11.60 36.76 -24.21
N MET A 16 12.77 36.65 -24.82
CA MET A 16 13.20 37.59 -25.83
C MET A 16 12.30 37.46 -27.06
N THR A 17 11.62 38.55 -27.37
CA THR A 17 10.91 38.72 -28.66
C THR A 17 11.90 38.70 -29.81
N ILE A 18 11.88 37.63 -30.61
CA ILE A 18 12.50 37.67 -31.94
C ILE A 18 11.40 38.00 -32.94
N SER A 19 11.63 39.15 -33.56
CA SER A 19 10.81 39.73 -34.63
C SER A 19 10.77 38.87 -35.88
N CYS A 20 9.58 38.79 -36.49
CA CYS A 20 9.30 38.12 -37.75
C CYS A 20 10.26 38.46 -38.88
N THR A 21 10.73 37.44 -39.58
CA THR A 21 10.79 37.40 -41.04
C THR A 21 10.95 35.94 -41.54
N ASN A 22 10.14 35.62 -42.57
CA ASN A 22 10.21 34.54 -43.52
C ASN A 22 9.69 33.16 -43.17
N ASP A 23 8.56 32.81 -43.85
CA ASP A 23 8.15 31.51 -44.27
C ASP A 23 9.33 30.73 -44.93
N ALA A 24 9.96 29.87 -44.16
CA ALA A 24 10.78 28.79 -44.66
C ALA A 24 10.52 27.59 -43.78
N GLY A 25 10.05 26.49 -44.37
CA GLY A 25 9.53 25.28 -43.74
C GLY A 25 10.26 24.89 -42.47
N VAL A 26 9.52 24.89 -41.34
CA VAL A 26 9.96 24.26 -40.10
C VAL A 26 10.20 22.80 -40.42
N VAL A 27 11.48 22.38 -40.40
CA VAL A 27 11.85 20.99 -40.65
C VAL A 27 11.17 20.11 -39.59
N GLU A 28 10.64 18.97 -39.99
CA GLU A 28 9.94 18.04 -39.12
C GLU A 28 10.78 17.67 -37.88
N GLY A 29 12.10 17.70 -37.97
CA GLY A 29 13.06 17.54 -36.88
C GLY A 29 13.02 18.63 -35.82
N ASP A 30 12.72 19.89 -36.15
CA ASP A 30 12.67 20.98 -35.19
C ASP A 30 11.42 20.87 -34.31
N LYS A 31 10.28 20.41 -34.86
CA LYS A 31 9.04 20.15 -34.09
C LYS A 31 9.18 18.97 -33.15
N VAL A 32 9.91 17.94 -33.52
CA VAL A 32 10.17 16.77 -32.67
C VAL A 32 11.04 17.19 -31.47
N ALA A 33 12.12 17.95 -31.72
CA ALA A 33 13.01 18.44 -30.67
C ALA A 33 12.28 19.38 -29.69
N GLU A 34 11.37 20.22 -30.18
CA GLU A 34 10.54 21.10 -29.36
C GLU A 34 9.57 20.29 -28.49
N ALA A 35 8.90 19.28 -29.02
CA ALA A 35 8.00 18.41 -28.28
C ALA A 35 8.74 17.58 -27.21
N GLU A 36 9.95 17.14 -27.49
CA GLU A 36 10.81 16.46 -26.50
C GLU A 36 11.20 17.37 -25.36
N ALA A 37 11.62 18.60 -25.63
CA ALA A 37 11.97 19.58 -24.61
C ALA A 37 10.76 19.95 -23.74
N ILE A 38 9.56 20.07 -24.33
CA ILE A 38 8.33 20.34 -23.59
C ILE A 38 7.96 19.14 -22.69
N LEU A 39 8.07 17.91 -23.20
CA LEU A 39 7.81 16.70 -22.40
C LEU A 39 8.79 16.62 -21.25
N GLU A 40 10.10 16.79 -21.48
CA GLU A 40 11.12 16.77 -20.44
C GLU A 40 10.82 17.75 -19.30
N HIS A 41 10.24 18.91 -19.64
CA HIS A 41 9.84 19.92 -18.66
C HIS A 41 8.57 19.55 -17.86
N LYS A 42 7.61 18.84 -18.48
CA LYS A 42 6.33 18.47 -17.87
C LYS A 42 6.32 17.06 -17.28
N LEU A 43 7.25 16.21 -17.71
CA LEU A 43 7.32 14.85 -17.21
C LEU A 43 7.77 14.87 -15.76
N VAL A 44 6.94 14.33 -14.90
CA VAL A 44 7.28 13.98 -13.54
C VAL A 44 7.52 12.48 -13.52
N GLY A 45 8.73 12.08 -13.06
CA GLY A 45 9.15 10.68 -13.08
C GLY A 45 9.95 10.25 -14.31
N ASN A 46 10.78 9.24 -14.10
CA ASN A 46 11.68 8.68 -15.13
C ASN A 46 11.53 7.14 -15.27
N THR A 47 10.56 6.52 -14.62
CA THR A 47 10.47 5.05 -14.51
C THR A 47 9.60 4.45 -15.62
N ILE A 48 9.89 4.79 -16.87
CA ILE A 48 9.16 4.31 -18.04
C ILE A 48 9.13 2.77 -18.14
N ASP A 49 10.20 2.11 -17.70
CA ASP A 49 10.33 0.64 -17.77
C ASP A 49 9.32 -0.11 -16.88
N LYS A 50 8.68 0.59 -15.95
CA LYS A 50 7.69 0.04 -15.01
C LYS A 50 6.31 0.67 -15.18
N CYS A 51 6.08 1.48 -16.21
CA CYS A 51 4.78 2.10 -16.42
C CYS A 51 3.77 1.11 -17.01
N LYS A 52 2.50 1.27 -16.65
CA LYS A 52 1.40 0.53 -17.29
C LYS A 52 1.19 0.99 -18.72
N GLU A 53 1.16 0.04 -19.65
CA GLU A 53 0.90 0.32 -21.06
C GLU A 53 -0.49 0.93 -21.26
N GLY A 54 -0.59 1.89 -22.18
CA GLY A 54 -1.83 2.51 -22.58
C GLY A 54 -2.45 3.43 -21.53
N THR A 55 -1.71 3.85 -20.48
CA THR A 55 -2.21 4.77 -19.46
C THR A 55 -1.18 5.85 -19.10
N LEU A 56 -1.67 7.03 -18.75
CA LEU A 56 -0.90 8.14 -18.16
C LEU A 56 -1.74 8.84 -17.11
N LEU A 57 -1.07 9.49 -16.16
CA LEU A 57 -1.68 10.41 -15.22
C LEU A 57 -1.32 11.83 -15.59
N LEU A 58 -2.30 12.72 -15.62
CA LEU A 58 -2.17 14.10 -16.05
C LEU A 58 -2.55 15.03 -14.91
N PHE A 59 -1.65 15.95 -14.57
CA PHE A 59 -1.99 17.03 -13.67
C PHE A 59 -2.43 18.24 -14.51
N LEU A 60 -3.70 18.65 -14.36
CA LEU A 60 -4.32 19.65 -15.21
C LEU A 60 -4.20 21.05 -14.63
N GLU A 61 -4.26 22.05 -15.52
CA GLU A 61 -4.38 23.45 -15.13
C GLU A 61 -5.74 23.75 -14.49
N GLU A 62 -5.78 24.70 -13.55
CA GLU A 62 -7.02 25.13 -12.87
C GLU A 62 -8.10 25.61 -13.86
N GLU A 63 -7.69 26.24 -14.96
CA GLU A 63 -8.63 26.67 -16.02
C GLU A 63 -9.32 25.46 -16.67
N ALA A 64 -8.58 24.37 -16.91
CA ALA A 64 -9.15 23.16 -17.47
C ALA A 64 -10.15 22.51 -16.50
N ILE A 65 -9.82 22.42 -15.21
CA ILE A 65 -10.72 21.91 -14.17
C ILE A 65 -11.98 22.76 -14.09
N ALA A 66 -11.87 24.09 -14.07
CA ALA A 66 -13.01 24.99 -14.01
C ALA A 66 -13.94 24.87 -15.24
N ARG A 67 -13.43 24.46 -16.40
CA ARG A 67 -14.24 24.16 -17.58
C ARG A 67 -14.91 22.79 -17.49
N ILE A 68 -14.19 21.76 -17.01
CA ILE A 68 -14.73 20.41 -16.79
C ILE A 68 -15.87 20.47 -15.76
N ASP A 69 -15.71 21.20 -14.67
CA ASP A 69 -16.74 21.40 -13.63
C ASP A 69 -18.01 22.08 -14.19
N LYS A 70 -17.88 22.87 -15.27
CA LYS A 70 -19.01 23.48 -16.00
C LYS A 70 -19.58 22.58 -17.10
N GLY A 71 -19.11 21.34 -17.23
CA GLY A 71 -19.58 20.35 -18.21
C GLY A 71 -18.88 20.37 -19.56
N ASP A 72 -17.80 21.15 -19.73
CA ASP A 72 -17.05 21.26 -21.00
C ASP A 72 -15.90 20.25 -21.10
N ILE A 73 -16.15 19.01 -20.69
CA ILE A 73 -15.13 17.94 -20.74
C ILE A 73 -14.71 17.59 -22.18
N GLU A 74 -15.66 17.56 -23.12
CA GLU A 74 -15.37 17.24 -24.51
C GLU A 74 -14.56 18.33 -25.21
N GLY A 75 -14.81 19.62 -24.88
CA GLY A 75 -13.99 20.73 -25.37
C GLY A 75 -12.55 20.63 -24.89
N ILE A 76 -12.36 20.32 -23.60
CA ILE A 76 -11.02 20.10 -23.02
C ILE A 76 -10.33 18.89 -23.67
N LYS A 77 -11.01 17.73 -23.82
CA LYS A 77 -10.46 16.57 -24.51
C LYS A 77 -10.02 16.92 -25.94
N HIS A 78 -10.85 17.61 -26.69
CA HIS A 78 -10.53 18.01 -28.06
C HIS A 78 -9.27 18.90 -28.12
N GLU A 79 -9.15 19.88 -27.23
CA GLU A 79 -7.99 20.78 -27.17
C GLU A 79 -6.73 20.06 -26.67
N MET A 80 -6.85 19.12 -25.71
CA MET A 80 -5.72 18.39 -25.16
C MET A 80 -5.16 17.35 -26.12
N PHE A 81 -6.03 16.56 -26.70
CA PHE A 81 -5.63 15.38 -27.49
C PHE A 81 -5.54 15.65 -28.98
N ASN A 82 -6.03 16.81 -29.46
CA ASN A 82 -5.93 17.26 -30.87
C ASN A 82 -6.34 16.16 -31.87
N GLY A 83 -7.53 15.55 -31.64
CA GLY A 83 -8.10 14.53 -32.50
C GLY A 83 -7.51 13.11 -32.32
N ARG A 84 -6.60 12.89 -31.37
CA ARG A 84 -6.16 11.54 -30.99
C ARG A 84 -7.26 10.84 -30.23
N GLU A 85 -7.42 9.56 -30.52
CA GLU A 85 -8.38 8.74 -29.84
C GLU A 85 -7.88 8.34 -28.45
N VAL A 86 -8.69 8.63 -27.42
CA VAL A 86 -8.51 8.18 -26.04
C VAL A 86 -9.71 7.34 -25.66
N THR A 87 -9.44 6.19 -25.03
CA THR A 87 -10.48 5.24 -24.64
C THR A 87 -11.16 5.64 -23.32
N ALA A 88 -10.42 6.33 -22.43
CA ALA A 88 -10.97 6.92 -21.21
C ALA A 88 -10.23 8.22 -20.86
N PHE A 89 -10.96 9.15 -20.22
CA PHE A 89 -10.42 10.36 -19.61
C PHE A 89 -11.30 10.71 -18.41
N GLU A 90 -10.78 10.50 -17.21
CA GLU A 90 -11.54 10.58 -15.96
C GLU A 90 -10.67 11.04 -14.81
N PRO A 91 -11.23 11.51 -13.69
CA PRO A 91 -10.46 11.78 -12.48
C PRO A 91 -9.60 10.58 -12.11
N ALA A 92 -8.33 10.82 -11.76
CA ALA A 92 -7.40 9.75 -11.36
C ALA A 92 -7.79 9.15 -10.01
N VAL A 93 -8.34 9.96 -9.12
CA VAL A 93 -8.86 9.52 -7.82
C VAL A 93 -10.33 9.90 -7.66
N VAL A 94 -11.06 9.10 -6.91
CA VAL A 94 -12.39 9.47 -6.43
C VAL A 94 -12.25 10.69 -5.54
N MET A 95 -13.13 11.69 -5.71
CA MET A 95 -13.06 12.92 -4.91
C MET A 95 -13.16 12.58 -3.42
N PRO A 96 -12.11 12.91 -2.65
CA PRO A 96 -12.06 12.57 -1.23
C PRO A 96 -13.12 13.30 -0.41
N LYS A 97 -13.56 12.69 0.72
CA LYS A 97 -14.59 13.27 1.62
C LYS A 97 -14.18 14.64 2.17
N ASN A 98 -12.91 14.84 2.51
CA ASN A 98 -12.38 16.16 2.87
C ASN A 98 -11.97 16.95 1.62
N GLU A 99 -12.98 17.44 0.87
CA GLU A 99 -12.76 18.18 -0.37
C GLU A 99 -11.83 19.40 -0.21
N THR A 100 -11.88 20.08 0.93
CA THR A 100 -11.02 21.24 1.19
C THR A 100 -9.55 20.84 1.14
N LEU A 101 -9.17 19.83 1.92
CA LEU A 101 -7.80 19.32 1.94
C LEU A 101 -7.40 18.72 0.58
N ALA A 102 -8.32 17.96 -0.06
CA ALA A 102 -8.08 17.40 -1.37
C ALA A 102 -7.75 18.46 -2.42
N ARG A 103 -8.45 19.60 -2.40
CA ARG A 103 -8.18 20.73 -3.27
C ARG A 103 -6.87 21.46 -2.91
N GLU A 104 -6.56 21.64 -1.63
CA GLU A 104 -5.27 22.20 -1.18
C GLU A 104 -4.08 21.34 -1.62
N LEU A 105 -4.23 20.02 -1.60
CA LEU A 105 -3.23 19.07 -2.07
C LEU A 105 -3.20 18.93 -3.60
N GLY A 106 -4.20 19.43 -4.31
CA GLY A 106 -4.32 19.35 -5.76
C GLY A 106 -4.83 18.00 -6.29
N LEU A 107 -5.37 17.11 -5.43
CA LEU A 107 -5.87 15.78 -5.82
C LEU A 107 -6.94 15.85 -6.91
N HIS A 108 -7.82 16.88 -6.88
CA HIS A 108 -8.88 17.12 -7.87
C HIS A 108 -8.37 17.45 -9.28
N ARG A 109 -7.09 17.72 -9.43
CA ARG A 109 -6.45 18.09 -10.71
C ARG A 109 -5.85 16.90 -11.44
N TRP A 110 -5.74 15.75 -10.78
CA TRP A 110 -5.21 14.54 -11.37
C TRP A 110 -6.27 13.81 -12.19
N TYR A 111 -5.95 13.54 -13.44
CA TYR A 111 -6.79 12.79 -14.37
C TYR A 111 -6.03 11.62 -14.96
N ALA A 112 -6.69 10.49 -15.09
CA ALA A 112 -6.18 9.33 -15.81
C ALA A 112 -6.66 9.40 -17.27
N VAL A 113 -5.74 9.14 -18.19
CA VAL A 113 -6.06 8.96 -19.60
C VAL A 113 -5.67 7.54 -20.01
N SER A 114 -6.60 6.86 -20.71
CA SER A 114 -6.34 5.56 -21.33
C SER A 114 -6.38 5.69 -22.85
N PHE A 115 -5.49 4.97 -23.52
CA PHE A 115 -5.34 4.97 -24.97
C PHE A 115 -4.94 3.58 -25.48
N ASP A 116 -4.86 3.39 -26.78
CA ASP A 116 -4.48 2.11 -27.40
C ASP A 116 -3.11 1.64 -26.89
N LYS A 117 -3.06 0.47 -26.25
CA LYS A 117 -1.84 -0.16 -25.68
C LYS A 117 -0.76 -0.42 -26.74
N SER A 118 -1.11 -0.44 -28.02
CA SER A 118 -0.10 -0.56 -29.11
C SER A 118 0.71 0.71 -29.32
N ILE A 119 0.28 1.85 -28.76
CA ILE A 119 1.00 3.11 -28.83
C ILE A 119 2.00 3.16 -27.65
N PRO A 120 3.30 3.30 -27.90
CA PRO A 120 4.27 3.47 -26.82
C PRO A 120 3.89 4.67 -25.93
N VAL A 121 3.91 4.47 -24.61
CA VAL A 121 3.48 5.47 -23.62
C VAL A 121 4.26 6.79 -23.78
N GLU A 122 5.58 6.70 -23.98
CA GLU A 122 6.43 7.88 -24.22
C GLU A 122 6.04 8.65 -25.48
N LYS A 123 5.66 7.93 -26.56
CA LYS A 123 5.22 8.56 -27.81
C LYS A 123 3.93 9.35 -27.56
N PHE A 124 2.94 8.75 -26.89
CA PHE A 124 1.69 9.41 -26.58
C PHE A 124 1.93 10.62 -25.67
N ALA A 125 2.76 10.47 -24.62
CA ALA A 125 3.15 11.58 -23.74
C ALA A 125 3.77 12.76 -24.51
N LYS A 126 4.71 12.51 -25.42
CA LYS A 126 5.32 13.53 -26.29
C LYS A 126 4.29 14.28 -27.14
N GLU A 127 3.30 13.56 -27.65
CA GLU A 127 2.27 14.12 -28.52
C GLU A 127 1.27 15.02 -27.80
N ILE A 128 1.00 14.78 -26.49
CA ILE A 128 0.07 15.58 -25.69
C ILE A 128 0.75 16.65 -24.84
N ALA A 129 2.06 16.54 -24.58
CA ALA A 129 2.82 17.48 -23.77
C ALA A 129 2.67 18.96 -24.18
N PRO A 130 2.56 19.33 -25.50
CA PRO A 130 2.36 20.72 -25.91
C PRO A 130 1.02 21.35 -25.45
N SER A 131 0.05 20.56 -24.97
CA SER A 131 -1.21 21.11 -24.50
C SER A 131 -1.02 22.06 -23.34
N ARG A 132 -1.61 23.25 -23.43
CA ARG A 132 -1.62 24.26 -22.37
C ARG A 132 -2.41 23.85 -21.13
N HIS A 133 -3.29 22.86 -21.27
CA HIS A 133 -4.13 22.36 -20.19
C HIS A 133 -3.45 21.37 -19.27
N ILE A 134 -2.27 20.87 -19.65
CA ILE A 134 -1.48 19.89 -18.90
C ILE A 134 -0.30 20.63 -18.25
N THR A 135 -0.23 20.59 -16.91
CA THR A 135 0.90 21.11 -16.13
C THR A 135 1.99 20.05 -15.97
N ALA A 136 1.59 18.79 -15.66
CA ALA A 136 2.51 17.68 -15.51
C ALA A 136 1.94 16.38 -16.08
N ILE A 137 2.82 15.48 -16.48
CA ILE A 137 2.53 14.13 -16.97
C ILE A 137 3.30 13.16 -16.10
N GLU A 138 2.60 12.22 -15.47
CA GLU A 138 3.17 11.16 -14.66
C GLU A 138 2.99 9.81 -15.38
N TYR A 139 4.04 9.01 -15.44
CA TYR A 139 3.90 7.62 -15.83
C TYR A 139 3.21 6.85 -14.70
N ASN A 140 2.09 6.19 -15.02
CA ASN A 140 1.36 5.37 -14.05
C ASN A 140 2.22 4.14 -13.68
N THR A 141 3.17 4.34 -12.75
CA THR A 141 4.21 3.39 -12.39
C THR A 141 3.62 2.18 -11.67
N ALA A 142 4.12 0.99 -11.98
CA ALA A 142 3.66 -0.26 -11.40
C ALA A 142 4.59 -0.75 -10.29
N VAL A 143 3.99 -1.17 -9.19
CA VAL A 143 4.63 -1.82 -8.04
C VAL A 143 4.18 -3.28 -8.00
N THR A 144 5.11 -4.19 -7.72
CA THR A 144 4.80 -5.60 -7.49
C THR A 144 5.07 -5.96 -6.03
N LEU A 145 4.33 -6.92 -5.49
CA LEU A 145 4.77 -7.59 -4.27
C LEU A 145 6.12 -8.25 -4.53
N ALA A 146 6.99 -8.24 -3.53
CA ALA A 146 8.27 -8.94 -3.61
C ALA A 146 8.01 -10.43 -3.94
N SER A 147 8.56 -10.91 -5.07
CA SER A 147 8.28 -12.24 -5.61
C SER A 147 8.87 -13.40 -4.80
N ASP A 148 9.68 -13.13 -3.79
CA ASP A 148 10.52 -14.13 -3.14
C ASP A 148 9.97 -14.69 -1.82
N PHE A 149 8.84 -14.16 -1.32
CA PHE A 149 8.24 -14.78 -0.14
C PHE A 149 7.57 -16.11 -0.51
N LYS A 150 7.82 -17.12 0.32
CA LYS A 150 7.25 -18.46 0.13
C LYS A 150 6.32 -18.76 1.28
N ALA A 151 5.03 -18.86 0.98
CA ALA A 151 4.07 -19.48 1.89
C ALA A 151 4.43 -20.94 2.08
N ARG A 152 4.69 -21.37 3.33
CA ARG A 152 4.96 -22.75 3.68
C ARG A 152 3.82 -23.25 4.55
N PRO A 153 3.00 -24.20 4.06
CA PRO A 153 1.86 -24.71 4.81
C PRO A 153 2.24 -25.16 6.21
N PHE A 154 1.45 -24.74 7.19
CA PHE A 154 1.61 -25.20 8.55
C PHE A 154 0.82 -26.51 8.77
N ASN A 155 1.48 -27.49 9.35
CA ASN A 155 0.85 -28.72 9.81
C ASN A 155 1.35 -29.01 11.22
N ALA A 156 0.48 -28.94 12.21
CA ALA A 156 0.83 -29.12 13.62
C ALA A 156 1.49 -30.49 13.91
N SER A 157 1.19 -31.53 13.13
CA SER A 157 1.80 -32.84 13.31
C SER A 157 3.30 -32.87 13.05
N ASP A 158 3.82 -31.97 12.20
CA ASP A 158 5.23 -31.88 11.87
C ASP A 158 6.07 -31.35 13.03
N TYR A 159 5.42 -30.70 13.99
CA TYR A 159 6.03 -30.04 15.15
C TYR A 159 5.67 -30.70 16.49
N ALA A 160 4.95 -31.81 16.48
CA ALA A 160 4.46 -32.48 17.71
C ALA A 160 5.58 -32.87 18.68
N ALA A 161 6.79 -33.16 18.18
CA ALA A 161 7.96 -33.50 18.99
C ALA A 161 8.68 -32.29 19.58
N THR A 162 8.44 -31.09 19.05
CA THR A 162 9.07 -29.82 19.46
C THR A 162 8.17 -28.99 20.35
N ARG A 163 6.93 -29.44 20.62
CA ARG A 163 5.94 -28.79 21.48
C ARG A 163 6.35 -28.88 22.95
N ALA A 164 7.51 -28.39 23.27
CA ALA A 164 7.96 -28.30 24.64
C ALA A 164 8.17 -26.84 24.95
N THR A 165 7.48 -26.41 25.92
CA THR A 165 7.65 -25.19 26.68
C THR A 165 6.59 -24.14 26.43
N GLN A 166 5.81 -23.96 27.46
CA GLN A 166 4.98 -22.82 27.76
C GLN A 166 5.50 -21.55 27.12
N ASN A 167 4.79 -21.10 26.08
CA ASN A 167 4.79 -19.68 25.86
C ASN A 167 3.84 -19.07 26.91
N ASP A 168 4.13 -17.86 27.32
CA ASP A 168 3.34 -17.15 28.35
C ASP A 168 2.07 -16.50 27.74
N ILE A 169 1.66 -16.89 26.51
CA ILE A 169 0.47 -16.39 25.83
C ILE A 169 -0.76 -16.84 26.63
N PRO A 170 -1.60 -15.90 27.09
CA PRO A 170 -2.72 -16.20 28.01
C PRO A 170 -3.97 -16.74 27.29
N TYR A 171 -3.94 -16.88 25.96
CA TYR A 171 -5.06 -17.24 25.11
C TYR A 171 -5.07 -18.72 24.76
N ASP A 172 -6.24 -19.25 24.41
CA ASP A 172 -6.47 -20.67 24.13
C ASP A 172 -6.35 -21.06 22.63
N ASP A 173 -5.87 -20.14 21.80
CA ASP A 173 -5.65 -20.37 20.37
C ASP A 173 -4.68 -21.52 20.16
N VAL A 174 -5.12 -22.52 19.40
CA VAL A 174 -4.47 -23.84 19.37
C VAL A 174 -3.04 -23.84 18.80
N TYR A 175 -2.67 -22.78 18.04
CA TYR A 175 -1.35 -22.61 17.44
C TYR A 175 -0.51 -21.50 18.08
N ALA A 176 -1.01 -20.82 19.11
CA ALA A 176 -0.31 -19.74 19.81
C ALA A 176 1.08 -20.19 20.31
N SER A 177 1.21 -21.47 20.73
CA SER A 177 2.48 -22.03 21.20
C SER A 177 3.59 -22.11 20.14
N TYR A 178 3.28 -21.89 18.86
CA TYR A 178 4.26 -21.84 17.77
C TYR A 178 4.69 -20.42 17.41
N GLN A 179 4.05 -19.40 17.99
CA GLN A 179 4.28 -17.99 17.67
C GLN A 179 5.35 -17.37 18.56
N TRP A 180 6.62 -17.62 18.25
CA TRP A 180 7.75 -17.04 18.96
C TRP A 180 7.79 -15.49 18.90
N ASN A 181 7.21 -14.91 17.85
CA ASN A 181 7.11 -13.46 17.65
C ASN A 181 6.28 -12.78 18.74
N LEU A 182 5.34 -13.48 19.35
CA LEU A 182 4.50 -12.99 20.45
C LEU A 182 5.09 -13.35 21.83
N SER A 183 5.70 -14.53 21.97
CA SER A 183 6.37 -14.96 23.19
C SER A 183 7.50 -15.94 22.88
N ASN A 184 8.74 -15.54 23.07
CA ASN A 184 9.93 -16.35 22.79
C ASN A 184 10.59 -16.87 24.06
N SER A 185 10.43 -18.16 24.34
CA SER A 185 11.07 -18.85 25.47
C SER A 185 12.58 -19.10 25.28
N GLY A 186 13.12 -18.87 24.07
CA GLY A 186 14.49 -19.21 23.67
C GLY A 186 14.64 -20.68 23.27
N ASP A 187 13.55 -21.32 22.86
CA ASP A 187 13.52 -22.74 22.45
C ASP A 187 14.41 -22.97 21.22
N LYS A 188 15.40 -23.86 21.37
CA LYS A 188 16.35 -24.19 20.31
C LYS A 188 15.74 -25.03 19.18
N SER A 189 14.53 -25.53 19.33
CA SER A 189 13.79 -26.18 18.24
C SER A 189 13.27 -25.17 17.20
N ILE A 190 13.09 -23.90 17.59
CA ILE A 190 12.75 -22.78 16.69
C ILE A 190 13.97 -22.42 15.83
N ALA A 191 15.05 -22.11 16.48
CA ALA A 191 16.35 -21.81 15.86
C ALA A 191 17.47 -22.11 16.87
N ASN A 192 18.62 -22.62 16.41
CA ASN A 192 19.76 -22.92 17.27
C ASN A 192 20.25 -21.67 18.04
N THR A 193 20.04 -20.50 17.47
CA THR A 193 20.42 -19.18 18.00
C THR A 193 19.31 -18.51 18.81
N ALA A 194 18.08 -19.06 18.87
CA ALA A 194 16.91 -18.46 19.53
C ALA A 194 17.26 -17.96 20.94
N ARG A 195 16.73 -16.78 21.30
CA ARG A 195 16.95 -16.12 22.59
C ARG A 195 15.62 -15.85 23.28
N LYS A 196 15.56 -16.13 24.56
CA LYS A 196 14.42 -15.78 25.39
C LYS A 196 14.17 -14.26 25.36
N GLY A 197 12.93 -13.86 25.12
CA GLY A 197 12.50 -12.47 25.04
C GLY A 197 12.84 -11.78 23.72
N ALA A 198 13.31 -12.53 22.72
CA ALA A 198 13.44 -12.03 21.35
C ALA A 198 12.06 -12.08 20.66
N ASP A 199 11.11 -11.30 21.15
CA ASP A 199 9.72 -11.15 20.72
C ASP A 199 9.31 -9.67 20.87
N ILE A 200 8.04 -9.35 20.65
CA ILE A 200 7.53 -7.97 20.77
C ILE A 200 7.08 -7.60 22.21
N GLY A 201 7.15 -8.52 23.17
CA GLY A 201 6.72 -8.27 24.56
C GLY A 201 5.21 -8.07 24.72
N VAL A 202 4.40 -8.54 23.79
CA VAL A 202 2.96 -8.26 23.70
C VAL A 202 2.16 -8.85 24.87
N VAL A 203 2.62 -9.96 25.46
CA VAL A 203 1.96 -10.62 26.60
C VAL A 203 1.77 -9.67 27.78
N ASP A 204 2.73 -8.78 28.02
CA ASP A 204 2.61 -7.77 29.06
C ASP A 204 1.72 -6.60 28.60
N ALA A 205 1.73 -6.23 27.33
CA ALA A 205 0.86 -5.21 26.77
C ALA A 205 -0.61 -5.61 26.84
N TRP A 206 -0.95 -6.88 26.58
CA TRP A 206 -2.33 -7.38 26.68
C TRP A 206 -2.94 -7.29 28.08
N LYS A 207 -2.15 -7.14 29.12
CA LYS A 207 -2.66 -6.84 30.47
C LYS A 207 -3.24 -5.43 30.58
N LEU A 208 -2.90 -4.55 29.64
CA LEU A 208 -3.36 -3.17 29.56
C LEU A 208 -4.41 -3.00 28.45
N CYS A 209 -4.11 -3.46 27.26
CA CYS A 209 -4.98 -3.38 26.08
C CYS A 209 -4.60 -4.48 25.09
N ALA A 210 -5.58 -5.09 24.45
CA ALA A 210 -5.39 -6.07 23.38
C ALA A 210 -6.02 -5.61 22.05
N GLY A 211 -6.32 -4.32 21.92
CA GLY A 211 -7.00 -3.70 20.80
C GLY A 211 -8.32 -3.04 21.21
N THR A 212 -8.95 -2.37 20.26
CA THR A 212 -10.29 -1.80 20.38
C THR A 212 -10.99 -1.78 19.04
N PRO A 213 -12.30 -2.06 18.95
CA PRO A 213 -13.03 -2.03 17.68
C PRO A 213 -13.15 -0.61 17.07
N ASP A 214 -12.83 0.43 17.83
CA ASP A 214 -12.82 1.81 17.36
C ASP A 214 -11.62 2.11 16.47
N VAL A 215 -10.58 1.26 16.50
CA VAL A 215 -9.40 1.38 15.63
C VAL A 215 -9.55 0.48 14.41
N VAL A 216 -9.50 1.11 13.24
CA VAL A 216 -9.50 0.43 11.94
C VAL A 216 -8.11 0.46 11.32
N VAL A 217 -7.63 -0.72 10.94
CA VAL A 217 -6.36 -0.91 10.22
C VAL A 217 -6.68 -1.30 8.78
N ALA A 218 -6.39 -0.42 7.82
CA ALA A 218 -6.49 -0.74 6.41
C ALA A 218 -5.27 -1.56 5.97
N VAL A 219 -5.50 -2.77 5.52
CA VAL A 219 -4.47 -3.63 4.92
C VAL A 219 -4.47 -3.37 3.41
N ILE A 220 -3.52 -2.52 2.96
CA ILE A 220 -3.32 -2.19 1.55
C ILE A 220 -2.30 -3.19 0.99
N ASP A 221 -2.81 -4.25 0.34
CA ASP A 221 -1.99 -5.44 0.03
C ASP A 221 -2.67 -6.30 -1.06
N ALA A 222 -2.29 -7.56 -1.16
CA ALA A 222 -3.08 -8.60 -1.84
C ALA A 222 -4.38 -8.88 -1.06
N ALA A 223 -5.17 -9.84 -1.53
CA ALA A 223 -6.47 -10.11 -0.94
C ALA A 223 -6.41 -10.48 0.54
N VAL A 224 -7.31 -9.89 1.33
CA VAL A 224 -7.66 -10.37 2.68
C VAL A 224 -8.88 -11.27 2.57
N LYS A 225 -8.73 -12.55 2.90
CA LYS A 225 -9.85 -13.50 2.94
C LYS A 225 -10.75 -13.19 4.13
N TYR A 226 -11.72 -12.30 3.95
CA TYR A 226 -12.63 -11.83 5.00
C TYR A 226 -13.53 -12.95 5.58
N THR A 227 -13.63 -14.11 4.91
CA THR A 227 -14.35 -15.30 5.42
C THR A 227 -13.45 -16.25 6.19
N HIS A 228 -12.17 -15.95 6.37
CA HIS A 228 -11.25 -16.80 7.12
C HIS A 228 -11.75 -16.96 8.57
N PRO A 229 -11.85 -18.21 9.12
CA PRO A 229 -12.45 -18.45 10.44
C PRO A 229 -11.83 -17.62 11.57
N ASP A 230 -10.54 -17.34 11.46
CA ASP A 230 -9.77 -16.61 12.48
C ASP A 230 -9.69 -15.09 12.22
N LEU A 231 -10.32 -14.58 11.14
CA LEU A 231 -10.34 -13.16 10.77
C LEU A 231 -11.74 -12.56 10.67
N ALA A 232 -12.74 -13.38 10.34
CA ALA A 232 -14.07 -12.89 9.97
C ALA A 232 -14.69 -11.96 11.02
N ALA A 233 -14.49 -12.22 12.32
CA ALA A 233 -15.01 -11.39 13.40
C ALA A 233 -14.19 -10.09 13.64
N SER A 234 -12.99 -10.00 13.07
CA SER A 234 -12.15 -8.81 13.14
C SER A 234 -12.29 -7.92 11.89
N MET A 235 -13.13 -8.29 10.92
CA MET A 235 -13.30 -7.44 9.74
C MET A 235 -14.04 -6.14 10.07
N TRP A 236 -13.59 -5.06 9.45
CA TRP A 236 -14.37 -3.84 9.31
C TRP A 236 -15.56 -4.12 8.41
N VAL A 237 -16.68 -3.48 8.68
CA VAL A 237 -17.90 -3.67 7.91
C VAL A 237 -18.49 -2.31 7.54
N ASN A 238 -18.73 -2.10 6.25
CA ASN A 238 -19.58 -1.03 5.76
C ASN A 238 -21.04 -1.48 5.92
N GLU A 239 -21.69 -1.02 7.00
CA GLU A 239 -23.06 -1.42 7.34
C GLU A 239 -24.10 -0.94 6.32
N ALA A 240 -23.84 0.13 5.58
CA ALA A 240 -24.73 0.62 4.54
C ALA A 240 -24.75 -0.38 3.36
N GLU A 241 -23.58 -0.83 2.92
CA GLU A 241 -23.46 -1.80 1.85
C GLU A 241 -23.89 -3.20 2.27
N LEU A 242 -23.57 -3.63 3.50
CA LEU A 242 -24.01 -4.95 4.01
C LEU A 242 -25.55 -5.07 4.04
N ASN A 243 -26.23 -4.02 4.42
CA ASN A 243 -27.70 -3.98 4.53
C ASN A 243 -28.37 -3.36 3.31
N GLY A 244 -27.61 -3.02 2.29
CA GLY A 244 -28.02 -2.33 1.07
C GLY A 244 -28.52 -3.26 -0.04
N ILE A 245 -28.50 -2.76 -1.27
CA ILE A 245 -28.97 -3.46 -2.46
C ILE A 245 -27.76 -3.96 -3.26
N PRO A 246 -27.57 -5.26 -3.43
CA PRO A 246 -26.42 -5.78 -4.17
C PRO A 246 -26.28 -5.12 -5.57
N GLY A 247 -25.07 -4.63 -5.87
CA GLY A 247 -24.73 -3.93 -7.10
C GLY A 247 -25.08 -2.43 -7.10
N VAL A 248 -25.44 -1.88 -5.95
CA VAL A 248 -25.71 -0.45 -5.76
C VAL A 248 -24.72 0.11 -4.73
N ASP A 249 -24.25 1.31 -4.95
CA ASP A 249 -23.48 2.11 -3.98
C ASP A 249 -24.50 2.77 -3.03
N ASP A 250 -24.73 2.16 -1.86
CA ASP A 250 -25.79 2.56 -0.95
C ASP A 250 -25.39 3.72 -0.01
N ASP A 251 -24.09 3.99 0.19
CA ASP A 251 -23.60 5.11 0.98
C ASP A 251 -23.13 6.32 0.15
N GLY A 252 -23.06 6.17 -1.18
CA GLY A 252 -22.70 7.22 -2.12
C GLY A 252 -21.20 7.52 -2.18
N ASN A 253 -20.36 6.61 -1.70
CA ASN A 253 -18.91 6.76 -1.66
C ASN A 253 -18.19 6.45 -2.99
N LYS A 254 -18.93 5.98 -4.01
CA LYS A 254 -18.49 5.55 -5.35
C LYS A 254 -17.85 4.16 -5.42
N TYR A 255 -17.94 3.39 -4.36
CA TYR A 255 -17.44 2.02 -4.29
C TYR A 255 -18.60 1.06 -4.02
N VAL A 256 -19.06 0.38 -5.06
CA VAL A 256 -20.23 -0.52 -5.01
C VAL A 256 -19.91 -1.78 -4.21
N ASP A 257 -20.79 -2.17 -3.28
CA ASP A 257 -20.67 -3.37 -2.45
C ASP A 257 -19.34 -3.49 -1.69
N ASP A 258 -18.76 -2.40 -1.19
CA ASP A 258 -17.51 -2.36 -0.44
C ASP A 258 -17.64 -2.82 1.03
N ILE A 259 -18.34 -3.93 1.25
CA ILE A 259 -18.78 -4.43 2.57
C ILE A 259 -17.60 -4.62 3.55
N TYR A 260 -16.49 -5.21 3.11
CA TYR A 260 -15.30 -5.49 3.93
C TYR A 260 -14.05 -4.74 3.49
N GLY A 261 -14.24 -3.75 2.62
CA GLY A 261 -13.23 -3.03 1.87
C GLY A 261 -13.40 -3.22 0.37
N TYR A 262 -12.37 -2.91 -0.42
CA TYR A 262 -12.52 -2.83 -1.87
C TYR A 262 -11.29 -3.36 -2.61
N ASN A 263 -11.47 -3.85 -3.84
CA ASN A 263 -10.42 -4.21 -4.76
C ASN A 263 -10.20 -3.08 -5.78
N PHE A 264 -9.05 -2.44 -5.70
CA PHE A 264 -8.66 -1.28 -6.52
C PHE A 264 -7.98 -1.66 -7.83
N SER A 265 -7.73 -2.96 -8.09
CA SER A 265 -7.14 -3.44 -9.33
C SER A 265 -8.04 -3.08 -10.52
N THR A 266 -7.56 -2.24 -11.43
CA THR A 266 -8.36 -1.69 -12.55
C THR A 266 -8.42 -2.60 -13.79
N ASP A 267 -7.49 -3.54 -13.93
CA ASP A 267 -7.59 -4.59 -14.96
C ASP A 267 -8.59 -5.70 -14.55
N GLY A 268 -9.40 -5.36 -13.58
CA GLY A 268 -10.24 -6.12 -12.71
C GLY A 268 -11.05 -7.25 -13.30
N TYR A 269 -10.78 -8.42 -12.78
CA TYR A 269 -11.66 -9.58 -12.90
C TYR A 269 -12.84 -9.52 -11.92
N SER A 270 -12.84 -8.59 -10.97
CA SER A 270 -13.68 -8.66 -9.77
C SER A 270 -14.65 -7.48 -9.53
N ASN A 271 -14.72 -6.50 -10.41
CA ASN A 271 -15.64 -5.35 -10.28
C ASN A 271 -15.61 -4.68 -8.89
N GLY A 272 -14.41 -4.51 -8.30
CA GLY A 272 -14.25 -3.92 -6.98
C GLY A 272 -14.38 -4.89 -5.81
N GLN A 273 -14.84 -6.11 -6.03
CA GLN A 273 -14.93 -7.11 -4.96
C GLN A 273 -13.56 -7.70 -4.62
N ILE A 274 -13.25 -7.82 -3.32
CA ILE A 274 -12.03 -8.49 -2.87
C ILE A 274 -12.02 -9.92 -3.41
N ASN A 275 -10.98 -10.28 -4.16
CA ASN A 275 -10.88 -11.54 -4.86
C ASN A 275 -9.61 -12.30 -4.47
N TRP A 276 -9.78 -13.39 -3.71
CA TRP A 276 -8.69 -14.30 -3.33
C TRP A 276 -8.70 -15.62 -4.12
N MET A 277 -9.63 -15.78 -5.08
CA MET A 277 -9.79 -17.01 -5.87
C MET A 277 -9.19 -16.88 -7.26
N ILE A 278 -8.17 -16.04 -7.41
CA ILE A 278 -7.52 -15.80 -8.70
C ILE A 278 -6.18 -16.55 -8.80
N GLU A 279 -5.81 -16.95 -10.02
CA GLU A 279 -4.51 -17.56 -10.30
C GLU A 279 -3.36 -16.61 -9.95
N GLY A 280 -2.37 -17.11 -9.22
CA GLY A 280 -1.23 -16.31 -8.76
C GLY A 280 -1.47 -15.55 -7.45
N GLU A 281 -2.64 -15.68 -6.82
CA GLU A 281 -2.85 -15.15 -5.47
C GLU A 281 -1.87 -15.81 -4.47
N SER A 282 -1.32 -14.99 -3.61
CA SER A 282 -0.23 -15.39 -2.72
C SER A 282 -0.67 -15.69 -1.29
N GLY A 283 -1.84 -15.18 -0.89
CA GLY A 283 -2.31 -15.16 0.49
C GLY A 283 -1.58 -14.17 1.39
N HIS A 284 -0.75 -13.28 0.81
CA HIS A 284 0.09 -12.34 1.55
C HIS A 284 -0.73 -11.37 2.39
N GLY A 285 -1.73 -10.70 1.82
CA GLY A 285 -2.61 -9.78 2.56
C GLY A 285 -3.38 -10.46 3.70
N THR A 286 -3.81 -11.71 3.49
CA THR A 286 -4.45 -12.50 4.56
C THR A 286 -3.47 -12.83 5.69
N HIS A 287 -2.19 -13.12 5.36
CA HIS A 287 -1.16 -13.39 6.36
C HIS A 287 -0.82 -12.13 7.17
N VAL A 288 -0.69 -11.00 6.52
CA VAL A 288 -0.48 -9.68 7.12
C VAL A 288 -1.64 -9.33 8.07
N ALA A 289 -2.89 -9.47 7.60
CA ALA A 289 -4.08 -9.21 8.41
C ALA A 289 -4.12 -10.07 9.68
N GLY A 290 -3.73 -11.34 9.58
CA GLY A 290 -3.69 -12.27 10.73
C GLY A 290 -2.67 -11.87 11.79
N ILE A 291 -1.53 -11.30 11.42
CA ILE A 291 -0.54 -10.79 12.40
C ILE A 291 -1.13 -9.61 13.17
N VAL A 292 -1.88 -8.74 12.51
CA VAL A 292 -2.53 -7.58 13.17
C VAL A 292 -3.66 -8.04 14.07
N ALA A 293 -4.62 -8.83 13.55
CA ALA A 293 -5.94 -8.99 14.16
C ALA A 293 -6.61 -10.36 13.96
N ALA A 294 -5.88 -11.47 13.81
CA ALA A 294 -6.51 -12.78 14.05
C ALA A 294 -7.17 -12.77 15.43
N VAL A 295 -8.35 -13.36 15.56
CA VAL A 295 -9.16 -13.24 16.80
C VAL A 295 -8.49 -14.00 17.92
N ASN A 296 -8.01 -13.30 18.95
CA ASN A 296 -7.40 -13.93 20.10
C ASN A 296 -8.44 -14.67 20.95
N ASN A 297 -8.00 -15.74 21.62
CA ASN A 297 -8.79 -16.47 22.61
C ASN A 297 -10.14 -16.99 22.07
N ASN A 298 -10.14 -17.47 20.83
CA ASN A 298 -11.31 -18.04 20.17
C ASN A 298 -11.24 -19.58 20.05
N GLY A 299 -10.17 -20.19 20.58
CA GLY A 299 -9.96 -21.64 20.60
C GLY A 299 -9.56 -22.25 19.25
N ILE A 300 -9.25 -21.44 18.24
CA ILE A 300 -8.78 -21.86 16.92
C ILE A 300 -7.52 -21.10 16.53
N GLY A 301 -6.77 -21.63 15.59
CA GLY A 301 -5.71 -20.95 14.87
C GLY A 301 -4.64 -20.29 15.71
N VAL A 302 -4.38 -19.03 15.41
CA VAL A 302 -3.26 -18.22 15.89
C VAL A 302 -3.75 -17.03 16.71
N SER A 303 -2.90 -16.56 17.66
CA SER A 303 -3.09 -15.24 18.26
C SER A 303 -2.48 -14.14 17.38
N SER A 304 -2.89 -12.90 17.61
CA SER A 304 -2.38 -11.72 16.91
C SER A 304 -2.04 -10.60 17.88
N VAL A 305 -1.45 -9.52 17.40
CA VAL A 305 -1.02 -8.41 18.25
C VAL A 305 -2.22 -7.68 18.87
N ALA A 306 -3.26 -7.39 18.08
CA ALA A 306 -4.41 -6.57 18.46
C ALA A 306 -5.77 -7.25 18.22
N GLY A 307 -5.83 -8.59 18.24
CA GLY A 307 -7.03 -9.38 18.01
C GLY A 307 -8.04 -9.42 19.17
N GLY A 308 -7.82 -8.63 20.20
CA GLY A 308 -8.69 -8.55 21.38
C GLY A 308 -8.45 -9.64 22.41
N SER A 309 -9.46 -9.90 23.24
CA SER A 309 -9.43 -10.90 24.32
C SER A 309 -10.43 -12.06 24.12
N GLY A 310 -11.00 -12.20 22.95
CA GLY A 310 -12.07 -13.16 22.64
C GLY A 310 -13.49 -12.60 22.86
N ASN A 311 -13.60 -11.32 23.22
CA ASN A 311 -14.89 -10.66 23.50
C ASN A 311 -15.34 -9.72 22.38
N GLY A 312 -14.77 -9.81 21.17
CA GLY A 312 -15.04 -8.91 20.04
C GLY A 312 -14.42 -7.52 20.21
N ASP A 313 -13.49 -7.37 21.12
CA ASP A 313 -12.82 -6.15 21.55
C ASP A 313 -11.47 -5.89 20.79
N GLY A 314 -11.17 -6.68 19.77
CA GLY A 314 -10.03 -6.46 18.89
C GLY A 314 -10.27 -5.34 17.87
N VAL A 315 -9.17 -4.91 17.23
CA VAL A 315 -9.23 -3.93 16.13
C VAL A 315 -9.99 -4.45 14.92
N ARG A 316 -10.33 -3.56 13.99
CA ARG A 316 -11.00 -3.92 12.73
C ARG A 316 -10.04 -3.85 11.56
N ILE A 317 -10.13 -4.84 10.67
CA ILE A 317 -9.36 -4.93 9.43
C ILE A 317 -10.22 -4.50 8.25
N MET A 318 -9.78 -3.49 7.53
CA MET A 318 -10.34 -3.08 6.24
C MET A 318 -9.45 -3.63 5.12
N GLY A 319 -10.00 -4.46 4.23
CA GLY A 319 -9.26 -5.03 3.10
C GLY A 319 -9.19 -4.03 1.96
N CYS A 320 -8.00 -3.55 1.61
CA CYS A 320 -7.76 -2.68 0.46
C CYS A 320 -6.87 -3.43 -0.53
N GLN A 321 -7.48 -4.26 -1.39
CA GLN A 321 -6.73 -5.07 -2.33
C GLN A 321 -6.22 -4.20 -3.49
N VAL A 322 -4.90 -4.15 -3.66
CA VAL A 322 -4.22 -3.48 -4.77
C VAL A 322 -3.43 -4.45 -5.64
N PHE A 323 -3.03 -5.59 -5.08
CA PHE A 323 -2.39 -6.68 -5.82
C PHE A 323 -3.38 -7.81 -6.04
N GLU A 324 -3.60 -8.21 -7.29
CA GLU A 324 -4.52 -9.26 -7.66
C GLU A 324 -3.81 -10.35 -8.50
N GLY A 325 -3.54 -11.49 -7.90
CA GLY A 325 -2.77 -12.56 -8.53
C GLY A 325 -1.35 -12.10 -8.86
N THR A 326 -0.99 -12.15 -10.14
CA THR A 326 0.31 -11.65 -10.64
C THR A 326 0.26 -10.18 -11.08
N TYR A 327 -0.87 -9.52 -10.89
CA TYR A 327 -1.07 -8.14 -11.32
C TYR A 327 -0.32 -7.15 -10.42
N ALA A 328 0.44 -6.26 -11.04
CA ALA A 328 1.14 -5.18 -10.37
C ALA A 328 0.20 -4.00 -10.12
N ALA A 329 0.18 -3.48 -8.90
CA ALA A 329 -0.55 -2.26 -8.58
C ALA A 329 0.10 -1.04 -9.23
N SER A 330 -0.71 -0.07 -9.63
CA SER A 330 -0.22 1.22 -10.12
C SER A 330 -0.36 2.32 -9.07
N ASP A 331 0.38 3.43 -9.26
CA ASP A 331 0.26 4.62 -8.44
C ASP A 331 -1.19 5.07 -8.26
N ARG A 332 -1.99 5.01 -9.34
CA ARG A 332 -3.42 5.35 -9.29
C ARG A 332 -4.19 4.45 -8.34
N GLU A 333 -3.98 3.15 -8.43
CA GLU A 333 -4.69 2.15 -7.61
C GLU A 333 -4.32 2.27 -6.14
N ILE A 334 -3.02 2.39 -5.86
CA ILE A 334 -2.49 2.59 -4.51
C ILE A 334 -3.02 3.92 -3.91
N SER A 335 -2.99 5.00 -4.70
CA SER A 335 -3.48 6.31 -4.25
C SER A 335 -4.96 6.27 -3.89
N ASN A 336 -5.80 5.59 -4.70
CA ASN A 336 -7.22 5.42 -4.39
C ASN A 336 -7.43 4.57 -3.12
N ALA A 337 -6.65 3.51 -2.91
CA ALA A 337 -6.73 2.68 -1.71
C ALA A 337 -6.37 3.46 -0.44
N ILE A 338 -5.33 4.29 -0.49
CA ILE A 338 -4.90 5.15 0.62
C ILE A 338 -5.98 6.19 0.97
N ILE A 339 -6.55 6.85 -0.05
CA ILE A 339 -7.62 7.84 0.13
C ILE A 339 -8.88 7.18 0.68
N TYR A 340 -9.30 6.05 0.09
CA TYR A 340 -10.43 5.26 0.56
C TYR A 340 -10.29 4.87 2.03
N ALA A 341 -9.12 4.40 2.43
CA ALA A 341 -8.83 4.04 3.82
C ALA A 341 -9.05 5.24 4.77
N ALA A 342 -8.54 6.44 4.42
CA ALA A 342 -8.75 7.66 5.19
C ALA A 342 -10.23 8.00 5.31
N ASP A 343 -10.95 7.97 4.19
CA ASP A 343 -12.35 8.39 4.09
C ASP A 343 -13.32 7.42 4.79
N ASN A 344 -12.94 6.15 4.93
CA ASN A 344 -13.76 5.13 5.58
C ASN A 344 -13.30 4.77 7.01
N GLY A 345 -12.52 5.65 7.63
CA GLY A 345 -12.26 5.61 9.07
C GLY A 345 -11.01 4.85 9.50
N ALA A 346 -10.15 4.43 8.57
CA ALA A 346 -8.89 3.80 8.96
C ALA A 346 -7.96 4.80 9.65
N CYS A 347 -7.42 4.38 10.81
CA CYS A 347 -6.43 5.14 11.56
C CYS A 347 -5.00 4.74 11.17
N ILE A 348 -4.83 3.52 10.64
CA ILE A 348 -3.55 2.95 10.28
C ILE A 348 -3.66 2.39 8.86
N ALA A 349 -2.75 2.80 7.98
CA ALA A 349 -2.49 2.16 6.71
C ALA A 349 -1.32 1.19 6.88
N GLN A 350 -1.62 -0.10 6.80
CA GLN A 350 -0.66 -1.21 6.84
C GLN A 350 -0.25 -1.56 5.42
N CYS A 351 1.01 -1.29 5.06
CA CYS A 351 1.55 -1.38 3.71
C CYS A 351 2.78 -2.29 3.68
N SER A 352 2.59 -3.57 3.37
CA SER A 352 3.69 -4.53 3.28
C SER A 352 4.27 -4.62 1.87
N TYR A 353 4.46 -3.48 1.21
CA TYR A 353 5.05 -3.31 -0.11
C TYR A 353 5.93 -2.06 -0.17
N GLY A 354 6.62 -1.86 -1.28
CA GLY A 354 7.40 -0.66 -1.55
C GLY A 354 8.18 -0.79 -2.87
N TYR A 355 8.81 0.32 -3.27
CA TYR A 355 9.73 0.32 -4.39
C TYR A 355 11.11 -0.15 -3.96
N ASP A 356 11.83 -0.81 -4.87
CA ASP A 356 13.23 -1.19 -4.67
C ASP A 356 14.04 0.03 -4.17
N PRO A 357 14.85 -0.12 -3.10
CA PRO A 357 15.61 0.99 -2.51
C PRO A 357 16.57 1.68 -3.49
N SER A 358 16.96 1.01 -4.57
CA SER A 358 17.80 1.58 -5.62
C SER A 358 17.04 2.50 -6.59
N SER A 359 15.71 2.45 -6.60
CA SER A 359 14.88 3.24 -7.51
C SER A 359 14.96 4.73 -7.21
N TYR A 360 15.11 5.11 -5.94
CA TYR A 360 15.08 6.53 -5.53
C TYR A 360 16.24 6.88 -4.60
N SER A 361 17.02 7.88 -4.99
CA SER A 361 18.19 8.34 -4.22
C SER A 361 17.83 9.31 -3.08
N SER A 362 16.62 9.87 -3.06
CA SER A 362 16.16 10.88 -2.10
C SER A 362 14.64 10.99 -2.07
N ASP A 363 14.11 11.61 -1.00
CA ASP A 363 12.69 11.93 -0.86
C ASP A 363 12.18 12.74 -2.07
N ASN A 364 12.96 13.75 -2.51
CA ASN A 364 12.60 14.55 -3.67
C ASN A 364 12.55 13.73 -4.98
N ALA A 365 13.44 12.74 -5.13
CA ALA A 365 13.40 11.87 -6.31
C ALA A 365 12.09 11.06 -6.34
N TYR A 366 11.69 10.48 -5.21
CA TYR A 366 10.42 9.77 -5.10
C TYR A 366 9.22 10.71 -5.28
N ILE A 367 9.18 11.86 -4.56
CA ILE A 367 8.07 12.83 -4.63
C ILE A 367 7.86 13.35 -6.06
N ASN A 368 8.94 13.50 -6.82
CA ASN A 368 8.86 13.93 -8.20
C ASN A 368 8.45 12.80 -9.16
N ASP A 369 8.68 11.55 -8.81
CA ASP A 369 8.37 10.37 -9.65
C ASP A 369 6.95 9.85 -9.42
N CYS A 370 6.49 9.87 -8.17
CA CYS A 370 5.18 9.39 -7.73
C CYS A 370 4.42 10.50 -6.97
N PRO A 371 4.15 11.64 -7.60
CA PRO A 371 3.53 12.78 -6.91
C PRO A 371 2.09 12.50 -6.48
N LEU A 372 1.34 11.67 -7.22
CA LEU A 372 -0.03 11.33 -6.85
C LEU A 372 -0.07 10.48 -5.58
N GLU A 373 0.75 9.42 -5.49
CA GLU A 373 0.86 8.58 -4.29
C GLU A 373 1.32 9.41 -3.07
N TYR A 374 2.30 10.28 -3.27
CA TYR A 374 2.73 11.19 -2.19
C TYR A 374 1.60 12.10 -1.69
N LYS A 375 0.74 12.62 -2.59
CA LYS A 375 -0.42 13.44 -2.21
C LYS A 375 -1.48 12.63 -1.48
N ALA A 376 -1.71 11.39 -1.88
CA ALA A 376 -2.59 10.47 -1.16
C ALA A 376 -2.09 10.18 0.26
N LEU A 377 -0.77 9.95 0.44
CA LEU A 377 -0.16 9.80 1.76
C LEU A 377 -0.27 11.08 2.61
N GLN A 378 -0.06 12.26 2.01
CA GLN A 378 -0.28 13.53 2.70
C GLN A 378 -1.74 13.72 3.14
N TYR A 379 -2.70 13.28 2.30
CA TYR A 379 -4.12 13.30 2.64
C TYR A 379 -4.42 12.36 3.82
N PHE A 380 -3.92 11.13 3.78
CA PHE A 380 -4.11 10.14 4.83
C PHE A 380 -3.53 10.59 6.18
N THR A 381 -2.29 11.08 6.17
CA THR A 381 -1.54 11.44 7.40
C THR A 381 -1.82 12.85 7.90
N ALA A 382 -2.68 13.62 7.23
CA ALA A 382 -3.04 14.95 7.66
C ALA A 382 -3.78 14.95 9.01
N PRO A 383 -3.45 15.84 9.97
CA PRO A 383 -4.18 15.93 11.23
C PRO A 383 -5.68 16.20 11.05
N GLU A 384 -6.05 16.90 9.97
CA GLU A 384 -7.43 17.22 9.61
C GLU A 384 -8.27 15.99 9.23
N ASN A 385 -7.60 14.89 8.85
CA ASN A 385 -8.20 13.59 8.51
C ASN A 385 -7.99 12.53 9.59
N CYS A 386 -7.57 12.93 10.79
CA CYS A 386 -7.35 11.99 11.88
C CYS A 386 -8.66 11.32 12.30
N ASN A 387 -8.72 10.00 12.15
CA ASN A 387 -9.94 9.23 12.41
C ASN A 387 -10.10 8.76 13.87
N HIS A 388 -9.09 8.99 14.73
CA HIS A 388 -9.18 8.60 16.13
C HIS A 388 -8.69 9.71 17.07
N PRO A 389 -9.48 10.09 18.10
CA PRO A 389 -9.17 11.26 18.95
C PRO A 389 -7.92 11.10 19.82
N ALA A 390 -7.45 9.88 20.06
CA ALA A 390 -6.27 9.61 20.88
C ALA A 390 -4.93 9.86 20.15
N ILE A 391 -4.96 9.95 18.82
CA ILE A 391 -3.78 10.21 17.98
C ILE A 391 -3.92 11.56 17.29
N GLY A 392 -2.81 12.20 16.97
CA GLY A 392 -2.83 13.52 16.32
C GLY A 392 -2.90 13.48 14.79
N ALA A 393 -2.70 12.30 14.20
CA ALA A 393 -2.77 12.03 12.77
C ALA A 393 -2.85 10.53 12.53
N ASN A 394 -3.39 10.09 11.40
CA ASN A 394 -3.34 8.70 10.98
C ASN A 394 -1.91 8.26 10.67
N LEU A 395 -1.62 6.98 10.82
CA LEU A 395 -0.27 6.40 10.69
C LEU A 395 -0.17 5.57 9.40
N ALA A 396 0.79 5.89 8.55
CA ALA A 396 1.17 5.09 7.38
C ALA A 396 2.42 4.26 7.72
N ILE A 397 2.28 2.93 7.78
CA ILE A 397 3.32 2.00 8.24
C ILE A 397 3.70 1.08 7.08
N PHE A 398 4.99 1.06 6.74
CA PHE A 398 5.53 0.36 5.58
C PHE A 398 6.61 -0.65 5.95
N ALA A 399 6.68 -1.74 5.20
CA ALA A 399 7.84 -2.61 5.20
C ALA A 399 9.07 -1.88 4.64
N SER A 400 10.26 -2.10 5.23
CA SER A 400 11.49 -1.42 4.77
C SER A 400 12.08 -2.00 3.48
N GLY A 401 11.67 -3.23 3.11
CA GLY A 401 12.18 -3.99 1.97
C GLY A 401 13.14 -5.12 2.36
N ASN A 402 13.43 -6.02 1.40
CA ASN A 402 14.11 -7.29 1.61
C ASN A 402 15.39 -7.45 0.77
N GLU A 403 16.04 -6.36 0.38
CA GLU A 403 17.17 -6.31 -0.56
C GLU A 403 18.54 -6.24 0.15
N THR A 404 18.59 -6.29 1.50
CA THR A 404 19.81 -6.08 2.31
C THR A 404 20.43 -4.70 2.02
N ALA A 405 19.60 -3.71 1.67
CA ALA A 405 20.04 -2.37 1.30
C ALA A 405 20.26 -1.48 2.53
N SER A 406 21.18 -0.50 2.42
CA SER A 406 21.51 0.45 3.49
C SER A 406 20.53 1.64 3.63
N ASN A 407 19.34 1.51 3.05
CA ASN A 407 18.22 2.44 3.15
C ASN A 407 16.90 1.69 3.01
N ALA A 408 15.83 2.25 3.58
CA ALA A 408 14.49 1.75 3.36
C ALA A 408 14.03 2.01 1.92
N GLY A 409 13.12 1.17 1.42
CA GLY A 409 12.37 1.42 0.20
C GLY A 409 11.37 2.57 0.39
N TYR A 410 11.01 3.23 -0.73
CA TYR A 410 9.92 4.21 -0.73
C TYR A 410 8.57 3.52 -0.94
N PRO A 411 7.48 4.10 -0.46
CA PRO A 411 7.35 5.36 0.29
C PRO A 411 7.72 5.27 1.78
N GLY A 412 8.04 4.08 2.32
CA GLY A 412 8.37 3.86 3.73
C GLY A 412 9.51 4.75 4.26
N ALA A 413 10.48 5.12 3.39
CA ALA A 413 11.59 6.00 3.74
C ALA A 413 11.18 7.48 3.98
N LEU A 414 9.96 7.88 3.63
CA LEU A 414 9.47 9.26 3.81
C LEU A 414 9.30 9.62 5.29
N PRO A 415 9.58 10.86 5.69
CA PRO A 415 9.39 11.31 7.08
C PRO A 415 7.94 11.26 7.60
N ILE A 416 6.95 11.17 6.71
CA ILE A 416 5.53 11.04 7.06
C ILE A 416 5.10 9.59 7.24
N CYS A 417 6.00 8.62 6.99
CA CYS A 417 5.77 7.19 7.11
C CYS A 417 6.61 6.58 8.24
N ILE A 418 6.21 5.41 8.68
CA ILE A 418 6.98 4.57 9.62
C ILE A 418 7.47 3.35 8.84
N SER A 419 8.79 3.19 8.73
CA SER A 419 9.42 2.06 8.04
C SER A 419 9.91 1.00 9.03
N VAL A 420 9.55 -0.26 8.78
CA VAL A 420 9.78 -1.38 9.69
C VAL A 420 10.78 -2.37 9.11
N THR A 421 11.87 -2.61 9.83
CA THR A 421 12.88 -3.63 9.53
C THR A 421 12.58 -4.95 10.24
N ALA A 422 13.26 -6.03 9.84
CA ALA A 422 12.99 -7.36 10.35
C ALA A 422 14.14 -7.92 11.23
N TYR A 423 13.75 -8.57 12.34
CA TYR A 423 14.67 -9.41 13.12
C TYR A 423 14.15 -10.85 13.30
N GLY A 424 15.09 -11.76 13.57
CA GLY A 424 14.82 -13.18 13.77
C GLY A 424 14.62 -13.55 15.25
N PRO A 425 14.31 -14.84 15.55
CA PRO A 425 14.12 -15.34 16.93
C PRO A 425 15.36 -15.29 17.83
N ASP A 426 16.49 -14.85 17.31
CA ASP A 426 17.74 -14.59 18.04
C ASP A 426 17.99 -13.12 18.35
N TYR A 427 17.03 -12.25 18.01
CA TYR A 427 17.09 -10.80 18.19
C TYR A 427 18.17 -10.11 17.33
N LEU A 428 18.58 -10.77 16.25
CA LEU A 428 19.50 -10.19 15.26
C LEU A 428 18.74 -9.77 14.00
N PRO A 429 19.20 -8.74 13.29
CA PRO A 429 18.65 -8.41 11.97
C PRO A 429 18.68 -9.63 11.07
N THR A 430 17.61 -9.84 10.30
CA THR A 430 17.55 -10.91 9.30
C THR A 430 18.49 -10.61 8.13
N GLY A 431 18.94 -11.67 7.43
CA GLY A 431 19.87 -11.50 6.32
C GLY A 431 19.33 -10.71 5.14
N TYR A 432 18.02 -10.62 5.00
CA TYR A 432 17.36 -9.91 3.91
C TYR A 432 16.97 -8.47 4.24
N THR A 433 16.82 -8.11 5.52
CA THR A 433 16.23 -6.81 5.89
C THR A 433 17.03 -5.62 5.40
N ASN A 434 16.33 -4.61 4.90
CA ASN A 434 16.93 -3.29 4.71
C ASN A 434 17.21 -2.62 6.05
N TYR A 435 18.17 -1.71 6.09
CA TYR A 435 18.65 -1.07 7.32
C TYR A 435 19.14 0.37 7.04
N GLY A 436 19.38 1.15 8.09
CA GLY A 436 19.99 2.47 7.97
C GLY A 436 19.00 3.58 7.64
N ARG A 437 19.27 4.38 6.58
CA ARG A 437 18.48 5.58 6.27
C ARG A 437 17.01 5.25 5.99
N GLY A 438 16.10 6.00 6.62
CA GLY A 438 14.66 5.84 6.44
C GLY A 438 14.03 4.70 7.25
N CYS A 439 14.83 3.81 7.86
CA CYS A 439 14.33 2.77 8.76
C CYS A 439 14.08 3.34 10.16
N ASN A 440 12.90 3.12 10.74
CA ASN A 440 12.50 3.72 12.01
C ASN A 440 12.49 2.74 13.18
N ILE A 441 12.01 1.52 12.98
CA ILE A 441 11.79 0.52 14.03
C ILE A 441 12.00 -0.89 13.49
N ALA A 442 12.31 -1.84 14.35
CA ALA A 442 12.44 -3.25 14.00
C ALA A 442 11.37 -4.10 14.70
N ALA A 443 10.88 -5.13 14.01
CA ALA A 443 9.92 -6.09 14.55
C ALA A 443 10.22 -7.53 14.05
N PRO A 444 9.60 -8.57 14.61
CA PRO A 444 9.77 -9.94 14.15
C PRO A 444 9.37 -10.11 12.69
N GLY A 445 10.32 -10.44 11.83
CA GLY A 445 10.07 -10.74 10.42
C GLY A 445 10.23 -12.22 10.08
N GLY A 446 10.83 -12.98 11.00
CA GLY A 446 11.22 -14.37 10.75
C GLY A 446 12.53 -14.48 9.97
N ASP A 447 13.18 -15.62 10.07
CA ASP A 447 14.38 -15.90 9.28
C ASP A 447 14.49 -17.41 9.03
N TYR A 448 14.11 -17.83 7.84
CA TYR A 448 14.19 -19.25 7.44
C TYR A 448 15.64 -19.78 7.51
N SER A 449 16.64 -18.92 7.26
CA SER A 449 18.04 -19.33 7.15
C SER A 449 18.65 -19.84 8.46
N ILE A 450 18.09 -19.42 9.61
CA ILE A 450 18.58 -19.81 10.94
C ILE A 450 17.73 -20.88 11.63
N GLY A 451 16.68 -21.36 10.96
CA GLY A 451 15.79 -22.41 11.48
C GLY A 451 16.55 -23.68 11.86
N ALA A 452 16.10 -24.38 12.90
CA ALA A 452 16.67 -25.66 13.30
C ALA A 452 16.45 -26.73 12.20
N GLN A 453 17.41 -27.63 12.00
CA GLN A 453 17.45 -28.57 10.87
C GLN A 453 16.16 -29.42 10.67
N ASN A 454 15.43 -29.73 11.74
CA ASN A 454 14.22 -30.56 11.68
C ASN A 454 12.90 -29.75 11.73
N SER A 455 12.98 -28.42 11.87
CA SER A 455 11.83 -27.52 11.98
C SER A 455 12.19 -26.13 11.47
N SER A 456 12.83 -26.09 10.30
CA SER A 456 13.36 -24.84 9.70
C SER A 456 12.31 -23.75 9.53
N ASN A 457 11.03 -24.11 9.36
CA ASN A 457 9.96 -23.14 9.22
C ASN A 457 9.60 -22.44 10.55
N ALA A 458 9.87 -23.05 11.71
CA ALA A 458 9.49 -22.49 13.01
C ALA A 458 10.17 -21.17 13.37
N SER A 459 11.26 -20.80 12.68
CA SER A 459 11.92 -19.49 12.80
C SER A 459 11.26 -18.38 12.01
N GLN A 460 10.29 -18.72 11.16
CA GLN A 460 9.47 -17.78 10.40
C GLN A 460 8.27 -17.31 11.25
N ILE A 461 7.38 -16.52 10.65
CA ILE A 461 6.16 -16.01 11.29
C ILE A 461 4.97 -16.85 10.85
N LEU A 462 4.26 -17.42 11.83
CA LEU A 462 3.03 -18.17 11.61
C LEU A 462 1.83 -17.21 11.65
N SER A 463 0.98 -17.27 10.62
CA SER A 463 -0.26 -16.48 10.55
C SER A 463 -1.29 -17.14 9.63
N THR A 464 -2.45 -16.52 9.53
CA THR A 464 -3.58 -16.93 8.67
C THR A 464 -3.18 -16.91 7.19
N CYS A 465 -3.83 -17.73 6.37
CA CYS A 465 -3.62 -17.72 4.92
C CYS A 465 -4.87 -18.22 4.19
N ILE A 466 -4.78 -18.30 2.88
CA ILE A 466 -5.84 -18.75 1.98
C ILE A 466 -5.63 -20.23 1.70
N ASN A 467 -6.47 -21.11 2.25
CA ASN A 467 -6.34 -22.55 2.10
C ASN A 467 -6.38 -22.98 0.63
N GLU A 468 -7.26 -22.36 -0.16
CA GLU A 468 -7.44 -22.67 -1.58
C GLU A 468 -6.18 -22.39 -2.42
N VAL A 469 -5.31 -21.50 -1.91
CA VAL A 469 -4.05 -21.08 -2.55
C VAL A 469 -2.86 -21.86 -1.98
N ALA A 470 -2.75 -21.85 -0.66
CA ALA A 470 -1.56 -22.36 0.04
C ALA A 470 -1.70 -23.82 0.52
N GLY A 471 -2.91 -24.42 0.42
CA GLY A 471 -3.19 -25.77 0.94
C GLY A 471 -3.30 -25.84 2.47
N SER A 472 -3.36 -24.67 3.15
CA SER A 472 -3.56 -24.56 4.59
C SER A 472 -4.14 -23.20 4.92
N ASP A 473 -5.01 -23.13 5.96
CA ASP A 473 -5.51 -21.87 6.51
C ASP A 473 -4.42 -21.10 7.29
N TYR A 474 -3.30 -21.74 7.59
CA TYR A 474 -2.18 -21.13 8.32
C TYR A 474 -0.86 -21.51 7.64
N VAL A 475 0.03 -20.55 7.50
CA VAL A 475 1.33 -20.76 6.86
C VAL A 475 2.44 -20.01 7.59
N TRP A 476 3.66 -20.44 7.32
CA TRP A 476 4.88 -19.74 7.67
C TRP A 476 5.32 -18.84 6.54
N MET A 477 5.66 -17.59 6.85
CA MET A 477 6.32 -16.64 5.94
C MET A 477 7.41 -15.88 6.68
N ASP A 478 8.37 -15.32 5.94
CA ASP A 478 9.38 -14.40 6.45
C ASP A 478 9.57 -13.19 5.52
N GLY A 479 9.88 -12.06 6.09
CA GLY A 479 10.04 -10.79 5.38
C GLY A 479 9.81 -9.57 6.27
N THR A 480 10.24 -8.41 5.81
CA THR A 480 9.85 -7.13 6.41
C THR A 480 8.32 -6.92 6.30
N SER A 481 7.69 -7.60 5.33
CA SER A 481 6.24 -7.70 5.20
C SER A 481 5.54 -8.33 6.41
N MET A 482 6.22 -9.22 7.15
CA MET A 482 5.70 -9.81 8.38
C MET A 482 6.08 -8.98 9.61
N ALA A 483 7.19 -8.24 9.55
CA ALA A 483 7.58 -7.31 10.60
C ALA A 483 6.64 -6.08 10.68
N CYS A 484 6.26 -5.53 9.54
CA CYS A 484 5.41 -4.35 9.41
C CYS A 484 4.07 -4.48 10.18
N PRO A 485 3.27 -5.54 10.01
CA PRO A 485 1.99 -5.70 10.71
C PRO A 485 2.11 -5.87 12.24
N HIS A 486 3.26 -6.30 12.76
CA HIS A 486 3.49 -6.27 14.21
C HIS A 486 3.46 -4.83 14.73
N VAL A 487 4.13 -3.91 14.01
CA VAL A 487 4.13 -2.48 14.40
C VAL A 487 2.75 -1.87 14.24
N SER A 488 2.02 -2.23 13.18
CA SER A 488 0.63 -1.79 12.98
C SER A 488 -0.29 -2.25 14.11
N GLY A 489 -0.17 -3.51 14.55
CA GLY A 489 -0.92 -4.02 15.68
C GLY A 489 -0.55 -3.38 17.03
N VAL A 490 0.73 -3.05 17.24
CA VAL A 490 1.18 -2.34 18.46
C VAL A 490 0.69 -0.89 18.47
N ALA A 491 0.62 -0.25 17.29
CA ALA A 491 0.10 1.12 17.17
C ALA A 491 -1.42 1.19 17.36
N ALA A 492 -2.12 0.13 17.04
CA ALA A 492 -3.56 -0.01 17.17
C ALA A 492 -4.03 -0.33 18.58
#